data_79f0be61bc0dc3eed2a13e8b06b2d5db
#
_entry.id   79f0be61bc0dc3eed2a13e8b06b2d5db
#
_cell.length_a   1.000
_cell.length_b   1.000
_cell.length_c   1.000
_cell.angle_alpha   90.00
_cell.angle_beta   90.00
_cell.angle_gamma   90.00
#
_symmetry.space_group_name_H-M   'P 1'
#
loop_
_entity.id
_entity.type
_entity.pdbx_description
1 polymer ?
#
loop_
_entity_poly.entity_id
_entity_poly.type
_entity_poly.pdbx_seq_one_letter_code
_entity_poly.pdbx_strand_id
1 'polypeptide(L)'
;HQKIIEEAPAPGLSDEQRRAMGAAAVRAAEAIGYEGAGTVEFLLAPDGEFFFMEMNTRLQVEHPVTELITGQDLVAWQLQVADGAPLPLAQNEIPLNGAAMEVRAYAEDPARGFLPSAGTLTRAHWPRENVRVDTGFEEGDTVSDHYDPMVAKIIAHGSDRDRARRRLCQGLRQTRLTGIRHNLDFLLRVLESEPFAAAELDTRLLELHAELLEVP
;
A
#
# COMPACT_ATOMS: atom_id res chain seq x y z
N HIS A 1 -13.61 0.45 -5.47
CA HIS A 1 -12.82 1.62 -5.06
C HIS A 1 -11.90 1.37 -3.84
N GLN A 2 -11.66 0.09 -3.49
CA GLN A 2 -10.68 -0.26 -2.47
C GLN A 2 -9.26 -0.01 -2.98
N LYS A 3 -8.41 0.56 -2.10
CA LYS A 3 -6.96 0.57 -2.30
C LYS A 3 -6.43 -0.81 -1.96
N ILE A 4 -5.88 -1.53 -2.92
CA ILE A 4 -5.40 -2.92 -2.73
C ILE A 4 -3.93 -3.11 -3.12
N ILE A 5 -3.38 -2.17 -3.92
CA ILE A 5 -1.97 -2.10 -4.29
C ILE A 5 -1.54 -0.66 -4.14
N GLU A 6 -0.47 -0.43 -3.40
CA GLU A 6 0.12 0.87 -3.18
C GLU A 6 1.59 0.85 -3.57
N GLU A 7 2.11 1.97 -4.07
CA GLU A 7 3.52 2.09 -4.43
C GLU A 7 4.11 3.47 -4.09
N ALA A 8 5.39 3.49 -3.81
CA ALA A 8 6.16 4.69 -3.58
C ALA A 8 7.58 4.56 -4.20
N PRO A 9 8.10 5.60 -4.87
CA PRO A 9 7.39 6.82 -5.26
C PRO A 9 6.33 6.55 -6.33
N ALA A 10 5.34 7.45 -6.46
CA ALA A 10 4.32 7.35 -7.49
C ALA A 10 4.97 7.46 -8.88
N PRO A 11 4.67 6.52 -9.82
CA PRO A 11 5.20 6.58 -11.17
C PRO A 11 4.68 7.81 -11.93
N GLY A 12 5.48 8.35 -12.82
CA GLY A 12 5.10 9.49 -13.66
C GLY A 12 5.07 10.85 -12.97
N LEU A 13 5.27 10.92 -11.65
CA LEU A 13 5.32 12.16 -10.90
C LEU A 13 6.71 12.81 -11.01
N SER A 14 6.78 14.02 -11.55
CA SER A 14 8.03 14.77 -11.61
C SER A 14 8.50 15.23 -10.20
N ASP A 15 9.79 15.48 -10.05
CA ASP A 15 10.34 16.03 -8.80
C ASP A 15 9.74 17.39 -8.43
N GLU A 16 9.38 18.20 -9.42
CA GLU A 16 8.73 19.49 -9.21
C GLU A 16 7.30 19.30 -8.65
N GLN A 17 6.51 18.44 -9.29
CA GLN A 17 5.16 18.12 -8.82
C GLN A 17 5.19 17.53 -7.41
N ARG A 18 6.09 16.56 -7.15
CA ARG A 18 6.26 15.97 -5.83
C ARG A 18 6.57 17.01 -4.76
N ARG A 19 7.48 17.95 -5.05
CA ARG A 19 7.79 19.05 -4.13
C ARG A 19 6.61 19.99 -3.92
N ALA A 20 5.89 20.33 -4.99
CA ALA A 20 4.72 21.21 -4.90
C ALA A 20 3.60 20.59 -4.06
N MET A 21 3.29 19.32 -4.29
CA MET A 21 2.29 18.56 -3.50
C MET A 21 2.73 18.43 -2.03
N GLY A 22 3.98 18.07 -1.78
CA GLY A 22 4.54 17.99 -0.44
C GLY A 22 4.48 19.31 0.32
N ALA A 23 4.86 20.42 -0.34
CA ALA A 23 4.75 21.76 0.24
C ALA A 23 3.28 22.15 0.52
N ALA A 24 2.33 21.75 -0.32
CA ALA A 24 0.91 21.97 -0.07
C ALA A 24 0.42 21.19 1.15
N ALA A 25 0.84 19.93 1.29
CA ALA A 25 0.52 19.09 2.44
C ALA A 25 1.08 19.67 3.76
N VAL A 26 2.33 20.11 3.75
CA VAL A 26 2.97 20.75 4.92
C VAL A 26 2.22 22.02 5.32
N ARG A 27 1.90 22.91 4.36
CA ARG A 27 1.11 24.12 4.66
C ARG A 27 -0.26 23.80 5.25
N ALA A 28 -0.92 22.74 4.76
CA ALA A 28 -2.23 22.33 5.30
C ALA A 28 -2.09 21.88 6.77
N ALA A 29 -1.07 21.09 7.09
CA ALA A 29 -0.80 20.64 8.46
C ALA A 29 -0.43 21.81 9.39
N GLU A 30 0.46 22.71 8.95
CA GLU A 30 0.87 23.90 9.70
C GLU A 30 -0.32 24.83 10.00
N ALA A 31 -1.22 25.03 9.03
CA ALA A 31 -2.38 25.91 9.18
C ALA A 31 -3.33 25.49 10.31
N ILE A 32 -3.35 24.21 10.66
CA ILE A 32 -4.20 23.65 11.72
C ILE A 32 -3.39 23.26 12.98
N GLY A 33 -2.08 23.50 12.98
CA GLY A 33 -1.19 23.06 14.08
C GLY A 33 -1.21 21.55 14.29
N TYR A 34 -1.21 20.78 13.21
CA TYR A 34 -1.34 19.32 13.28
C TYR A 34 -0.09 18.67 13.87
N GLU A 35 -0.29 17.77 14.83
CA GLU A 35 0.75 16.94 15.44
C GLU A 35 0.43 15.45 15.22
N GLY A 36 1.44 14.63 14.96
CA GLY A 36 1.33 13.19 14.73
C GLY A 36 1.39 12.80 13.24
N ALA A 37 1.20 11.51 12.97
CA ALA A 37 1.17 10.99 11.61
C ALA A 37 -0.14 11.34 10.91
N GLY A 38 -0.05 11.76 9.66
CA GLY A 38 -1.21 12.08 8.83
C GLY A 38 -0.86 12.01 7.36
N THR A 39 -1.87 11.96 6.52
CA THR A 39 -1.73 11.93 5.05
C THR A 39 -2.68 12.94 4.44
N VAL A 40 -2.15 13.79 3.58
CA VAL A 40 -2.94 14.66 2.71
C VAL A 40 -3.09 13.95 1.37
N GLU A 41 -4.31 13.66 0.97
CA GLU A 41 -4.63 13.01 -0.30
C GLU A 41 -4.94 14.05 -1.38
N PHE A 42 -4.41 13.81 -2.58
CA PHE A 42 -4.62 14.65 -3.75
C PHE A 42 -5.09 13.83 -4.94
N LEU A 43 -5.88 14.45 -5.80
CA LEU A 43 -6.13 13.97 -7.15
C LEU A 43 -5.15 14.66 -8.10
N LEU A 44 -4.44 13.87 -8.91
CA LEU A 44 -3.55 14.37 -9.95
C LEU A 44 -4.24 14.22 -11.31
N ALA A 45 -4.43 15.33 -12.00
CA ALA A 45 -5.01 15.36 -13.34
C ALA A 45 -3.94 15.06 -14.42
N PRO A 46 -4.35 14.60 -15.62
CA PRO A 46 -3.42 14.28 -16.70
C PRO A 46 -2.55 15.46 -17.19
N ASP A 47 -3.00 16.69 -17.00
CA ASP A 47 -2.27 17.92 -17.31
C ASP A 47 -1.24 18.31 -16.24
N GLY A 48 -1.21 17.55 -15.13
CA GLY A 48 -0.28 17.75 -14.03
C GLY A 48 -0.80 18.66 -12.92
N GLU A 49 -2.02 19.22 -13.05
CA GLU A 49 -2.67 19.91 -11.93
C GLU A 49 -3.06 18.92 -10.83
N PHE A 50 -2.97 19.34 -9.57
CA PHE A 50 -3.37 18.51 -8.45
C PHE A 50 -4.37 19.24 -7.56
N PHE A 51 -5.32 18.47 -7.03
CA PHE A 51 -6.44 18.99 -6.23
C PHE A 51 -6.47 18.29 -4.89
N PHE A 52 -6.62 19.08 -3.81
CA PHE A 52 -6.82 18.54 -2.47
C PHE A 52 -8.12 17.73 -2.42
N MET A 53 -8.04 16.53 -1.86
CA MET A 53 -9.20 15.67 -1.66
C MET A 53 -9.57 15.59 -0.19
N GLU A 54 -8.67 15.10 0.65
CA GLU A 54 -8.90 15.00 2.09
C GLU A 54 -7.59 14.93 2.88
N MET A 55 -7.70 15.04 4.20
CA MET A 55 -6.62 14.73 5.13
C MET A 55 -7.07 13.63 6.08
N ASN A 56 -6.30 12.55 6.11
CA ASN A 56 -6.47 11.47 7.08
C ASN A 56 -5.56 11.75 8.29
N THR A 57 -6.18 12.07 9.44
CA THR A 57 -5.46 12.41 10.68
C THR A 57 -5.08 11.17 11.49
N ARG A 58 -4.44 10.22 10.85
CA ARG A 58 -3.98 8.94 11.39
C ARG A 58 -2.86 8.36 10.53
N LEU A 59 -2.18 7.36 11.05
CA LEU A 59 -1.29 6.54 10.24
C LEU A 59 -2.13 5.81 9.17
N GLN A 60 -1.63 5.79 7.93
CA GLN A 60 -2.26 5.07 6.83
C GLN A 60 -1.85 3.59 6.82
N VAL A 61 -2.69 2.76 6.22
CA VAL A 61 -2.41 1.33 6.02
C VAL A 61 -1.12 1.17 5.20
N GLU A 62 -0.95 1.99 4.19
CA GLU A 62 0.15 1.98 3.21
C GLU A 62 1.45 2.66 3.68
N HIS A 63 1.58 3.05 4.97
CA HIS A 63 2.82 3.65 5.49
C HIS A 63 4.09 2.82 5.22
N PRO A 64 4.06 1.47 5.13
CA PRO A 64 5.27 0.70 4.89
C PRO A 64 6.00 1.01 3.59
N VAL A 65 5.29 1.42 2.52
CA VAL A 65 6.00 1.81 1.28
C VAL A 65 6.83 3.07 1.47
N THR A 66 6.34 4.03 2.27
CA THR A 66 7.10 5.22 2.66
C THR A 66 8.28 4.86 3.56
N GLU A 67 8.07 4.00 4.57
CA GLU A 67 9.13 3.54 5.47
C GLU A 67 10.28 2.90 4.70
N LEU A 68 9.96 2.02 3.74
CA LEU A 68 10.99 1.28 2.98
C LEU A 68 11.82 2.16 2.04
N ILE A 69 11.25 3.20 1.44
CA ILE A 69 12.01 4.10 0.56
C ILE A 69 12.75 5.19 1.33
N THR A 70 12.32 5.52 2.57
CA THR A 70 12.94 6.56 3.39
C THR A 70 13.85 6.01 4.48
N GLY A 71 13.71 4.71 4.81
CA GLY A 71 14.45 4.09 5.92
C GLY A 71 13.98 4.56 7.30
N GLN A 72 12.78 5.15 7.39
CA GLN A 72 12.22 5.65 8.66
C GLN A 72 11.20 4.68 9.25
N ASP A 73 11.04 4.68 10.56
CA ASP A 73 9.98 3.98 11.29
C ASP A 73 8.93 5.00 11.75
N LEU A 74 7.83 5.11 11.00
CA LEU A 74 6.81 6.11 11.28
C LEU A 74 6.01 5.79 12.55
N VAL A 75 5.91 4.53 12.93
CA VAL A 75 5.26 4.14 14.20
C VAL A 75 6.11 4.55 15.39
N ALA A 76 7.43 4.33 15.31
CA ALA A 76 8.36 4.81 16.34
C ALA A 76 8.32 6.35 16.44
N TRP A 77 8.23 7.04 15.30
CA TRP A 77 8.11 8.51 15.30
C TRP A 77 6.82 9.00 15.95
N GLN A 78 5.69 8.31 15.73
CA GLN A 78 4.44 8.65 16.41
C GLN A 78 4.59 8.58 17.94
N LEU A 79 5.24 7.52 18.44
CA LEU A 79 5.46 7.35 19.88
C LEU A 79 6.39 8.44 20.44
N GLN A 80 7.47 8.77 19.73
CA GLN A 80 8.40 9.82 20.13
C GLN A 80 7.73 11.21 20.17
N VAL A 81 6.94 11.54 19.14
CA VAL A 81 6.19 12.82 19.09
C VAL A 81 5.15 12.88 20.22
N ALA A 82 4.44 11.78 20.47
CA ALA A 82 3.49 11.70 21.58
C ALA A 82 4.13 11.86 22.95
N ASP A 83 5.40 11.46 23.09
CA ASP A 83 6.21 11.70 24.31
C ASP A 83 6.83 13.12 24.39
N GLY A 84 6.52 13.97 23.41
CA GLY A 84 6.96 15.37 23.34
C GLY A 84 8.32 15.58 22.68
N ALA A 85 8.90 14.56 22.03
CA ALA A 85 10.14 14.70 21.28
C ALA A 85 9.93 15.48 19.97
N PRO A 86 10.90 16.27 19.50
CA PRO A 86 10.86 16.85 18.16
C PRO A 86 11.02 15.78 17.10
N LEU A 87 10.66 16.12 15.85
CA LEU A 87 10.91 15.24 14.70
C LEU A 87 12.41 14.92 14.58
N PRO A 88 12.79 13.64 14.35
CA PRO A 88 14.19 13.22 14.33
C PRO A 88 15.01 13.80 13.16
N LEU A 89 14.36 14.16 12.05
CA LEU A 89 14.98 14.65 10.82
C LEU A 89 14.26 15.89 10.29
N ALA A 90 15.03 16.79 9.69
CA ALA A 90 14.46 17.83 8.85
C ALA A 90 14.01 17.27 7.49
N GLN A 91 13.09 17.96 6.81
CA GLN A 91 12.51 17.52 5.55
C GLN A 91 13.55 17.17 4.47
N ASN A 92 14.62 17.94 4.39
CA ASN A 92 15.69 17.75 3.42
C ASN A 92 16.71 16.67 3.78
N GLU A 93 16.62 16.10 4.96
CA GLU A 93 17.48 15.01 5.45
C GLU A 93 16.84 13.63 5.20
N ILE A 94 15.57 13.60 4.84
CA ILE A 94 14.86 12.34 4.57
C ILE A 94 15.31 11.79 3.22
N PRO A 95 15.97 10.61 3.20
CA PRO A 95 16.42 9.99 1.96
C PRO A 95 15.24 9.42 1.17
N LEU A 96 15.44 9.23 -0.13
CA LEU A 96 14.55 8.47 -1.01
C LEU A 96 15.38 7.45 -1.77
N ASN A 97 15.20 6.16 -1.47
CA ASN A 97 16.00 5.07 -2.02
C ASN A 97 15.11 4.01 -2.66
N GLY A 98 15.31 3.80 -3.97
CA GLY A 98 14.62 2.76 -4.70
C GLY A 98 13.11 2.98 -4.82
N ALA A 99 12.38 1.89 -4.82
CA ALA A 99 10.92 1.86 -4.87
C ALA A 99 10.36 0.75 -3.97
N ALA A 100 9.15 0.95 -3.46
CA ALA A 100 8.44 -0.05 -2.69
C ALA A 100 7.02 -0.21 -3.20
N MET A 101 6.48 -1.42 -3.08
CA MET A 101 5.09 -1.76 -3.37
C MET A 101 4.51 -2.57 -2.22
N GLU A 102 3.25 -2.31 -1.92
CA GLU A 102 2.46 -3.02 -0.94
C GLU A 102 1.23 -3.62 -1.60
N VAL A 103 0.78 -4.77 -1.13
CA VAL A 103 -0.55 -5.30 -1.42
C VAL A 103 -1.28 -5.62 -0.14
N ARG A 104 -2.60 -5.44 -0.15
CA ARG A 104 -3.48 -5.85 0.93
C ARG A 104 -4.11 -7.19 0.59
N ALA A 105 -3.73 -8.23 1.36
CA ALA A 105 -4.35 -9.53 1.27
C ALA A 105 -5.67 -9.51 2.03
N TYR A 106 -6.77 -9.65 1.30
CA TYR A 106 -8.13 -9.64 1.84
C TYR A 106 -8.75 -11.05 1.80
N ALA A 107 -9.50 -11.37 2.85
CA ALA A 107 -10.39 -12.53 2.91
C ALA A 107 -11.67 -12.22 2.12
N GLU A 108 -11.60 -12.27 0.79
CA GLU A 108 -12.66 -11.91 -0.16
C GLU A 108 -12.70 -12.91 -1.31
N ASP A 109 -13.88 -13.08 -1.90
CA ASP A 109 -14.08 -13.95 -3.07
C ASP A 109 -14.15 -13.12 -4.36
N PRO A 110 -13.07 -13.02 -5.16
CA PRO A 110 -13.07 -12.28 -6.42
C PRO A 110 -14.10 -12.81 -7.42
N ALA A 111 -14.38 -14.14 -7.44
CA ALA A 111 -15.37 -14.75 -8.34
C ALA A 111 -16.81 -14.33 -8.00
N ARG A 112 -17.03 -13.81 -6.80
CA ARG A 112 -18.34 -13.36 -6.34
C ARG A 112 -18.38 -11.86 -6.05
N GLY A 113 -17.63 -11.07 -6.84
CA GLY A 113 -17.61 -9.62 -6.71
C GLY A 113 -16.98 -9.15 -5.40
N PHE A 114 -15.94 -9.85 -4.93
CA PHE A 114 -15.17 -9.51 -3.72
C PHE A 114 -16.02 -9.53 -2.43
N LEU A 115 -17.00 -10.42 -2.36
CA LEU A 115 -17.74 -10.64 -1.11
C LEU A 115 -16.80 -11.13 -0.02
N PRO A 116 -16.93 -10.63 1.23
CA PRO A 116 -16.15 -11.11 2.37
C PRO A 116 -16.26 -12.63 2.55
N SER A 117 -15.16 -13.27 2.94
CA SER A 117 -15.07 -14.71 3.16
C SER A 117 -14.59 -14.98 4.58
N ALA A 118 -15.54 -15.08 5.51
CA ALA A 118 -15.24 -15.52 6.87
C ALA A 118 -14.87 -17.01 6.91
N GLY A 119 -14.02 -17.39 7.87
CA GLY A 119 -13.61 -18.78 8.05
C GLY A 119 -12.38 -18.93 8.91
N THR A 120 -11.99 -20.17 9.20
CA THR A 120 -10.76 -20.46 9.95
C THR A 120 -9.62 -20.72 8.98
N LEU A 121 -8.49 -20.06 9.20
CA LEU A 121 -7.25 -20.29 8.46
C LEU A 121 -6.69 -21.67 8.78
N THR A 122 -6.97 -22.64 7.92
CA THR A 122 -6.45 -24.02 8.09
C THR A 122 -4.98 -24.12 7.67
N ARG A 123 -4.49 -23.14 6.94
CA ARG A 123 -3.07 -22.89 6.69
C ARG A 123 -2.85 -21.39 6.50
N ALA A 124 -1.80 -20.87 7.15
CA ALA A 124 -1.31 -19.50 6.97
C ALA A 124 0.22 -19.53 6.90
N HIS A 125 0.76 -19.59 5.68
CA HIS A 125 2.19 -19.51 5.43
C HIS A 125 2.54 -18.17 4.78
N TRP A 126 3.35 -17.39 5.47
CA TRP A 126 3.81 -16.08 5.03
C TRP A 126 5.25 -16.15 4.54
N PRO A 127 5.61 -15.50 3.42
CA PRO A 127 6.98 -15.42 2.94
C PRO A 127 7.84 -14.60 3.94
N ARG A 128 9.11 -14.98 4.06
CA ARG A 128 10.07 -14.30 4.96
C ARG A 128 11.24 -13.66 4.23
N GLU A 129 11.44 -14.02 2.97
CA GLU A 129 12.59 -13.55 2.19
C GLU A 129 12.18 -12.47 1.21
N ASN A 130 12.95 -11.38 1.14
CA ASN A 130 12.81 -10.27 0.20
C ASN A 130 11.49 -9.47 0.29
N VAL A 131 10.64 -9.75 1.28
CA VAL A 131 9.41 -9.03 1.57
C VAL A 131 9.24 -8.84 3.08
N ARG A 132 8.54 -7.77 3.44
CA ARG A 132 7.98 -7.57 4.78
C ARG A 132 6.53 -8.06 4.75
N VAL A 133 6.10 -8.69 5.83
CA VAL A 133 4.70 -9.08 6.02
C VAL A 133 4.22 -8.53 7.36
N ASP A 134 3.19 -7.70 7.29
CA ASP A 134 2.49 -7.20 8.47
C ASP A 134 1.15 -7.94 8.57
N THR A 135 1.01 -8.79 9.56
CA THR A 135 -0.20 -9.59 9.80
C THR A 135 -0.45 -9.78 11.29
N GLY A 136 -1.71 -9.88 11.66
CA GLY A 136 -2.15 -10.30 12.99
C GLY A 136 -2.78 -11.69 13.00
N PHE A 137 -2.67 -12.45 11.87
CA PHE A 137 -3.30 -13.75 11.72
C PHE A 137 -2.27 -14.87 11.57
N GLU A 138 -2.52 -15.99 12.27
CA GLU A 138 -1.74 -17.21 12.21
C GLU A 138 -2.64 -18.40 11.80
N GLU A 139 -2.01 -19.55 11.55
CA GLU A 139 -2.73 -20.80 11.30
C GLU A 139 -3.59 -21.17 12.51
N GLY A 140 -4.86 -21.46 12.29
CA GLY A 140 -5.86 -21.73 13.33
C GLY A 140 -6.75 -20.54 13.69
N ASP A 141 -6.36 -19.30 13.32
CA ASP A 141 -7.17 -18.12 13.60
C ASP A 141 -8.43 -18.06 12.74
N THR A 142 -9.45 -17.39 13.27
CA THR A 142 -10.73 -17.19 12.58
C THR A 142 -10.83 -15.77 12.07
N VAL A 143 -11.01 -15.64 10.76
CA VAL A 143 -11.35 -14.37 10.10
C VAL A 143 -12.86 -14.18 10.20
N SER A 144 -13.27 -13.10 10.84
CA SER A 144 -14.67 -12.76 11.09
C SER A 144 -15.22 -11.89 9.97
N ASP A 145 -16.53 -11.90 9.78
CA ASP A 145 -17.29 -10.99 8.91
C ASP A 145 -17.74 -9.70 9.62
N HIS A 146 -17.34 -9.51 10.88
CA HIS A 146 -17.70 -8.34 11.69
C HIS A 146 -16.71 -7.18 11.57
N TYR A 147 -15.52 -7.42 11.02
CA TYR A 147 -14.43 -6.46 10.88
C TYR A 147 -13.93 -6.39 9.44
N ASP A 148 -13.01 -5.48 9.18
CA ASP A 148 -12.31 -5.40 7.89
C ASP A 148 -11.68 -6.76 7.54
N PRO A 149 -11.92 -7.28 6.32
CA PRO A 149 -11.44 -8.60 5.92
C PRO A 149 -9.94 -8.65 5.58
N MET A 150 -9.17 -7.59 5.80
CA MET A 150 -7.73 -7.58 5.58
C MET A 150 -7.01 -8.52 6.55
N VAL A 151 -6.33 -9.53 6.01
CA VAL A 151 -5.59 -10.51 6.81
C VAL A 151 -4.10 -10.23 6.89
N ALA A 152 -3.55 -9.54 5.91
CA ALA A 152 -2.14 -9.15 5.90
C ALA A 152 -1.86 -8.04 4.89
N LYS A 153 -0.71 -7.39 5.07
CA LYS A 153 -0.02 -6.61 4.03
C LYS A 153 1.26 -7.34 3.66
N ILE A 154 1.58 -7.38 2.37
CA ILE A 154 2.84 -7.92 1.87
C ILE A 154 3.52 -6.79 1.12
N ILE A 155 4.73 -6.44 1.52
CA ILE A 155 5.45 -5.27 1.06
C ILE A 155 6.82 -5.69 0.51
N ALA A 156 7.19 -5.17 -0.64
CA ALA A 156 8.50 -5.40 -1.24
C ALA A 156 9.20 -4.08 -1.56
N HIS A 157 10.51 -4.06 -1.37
CA HIS A 157 11.38 -2.97 -1.78
C HIS A 157 12.36 -3.45 -2.88
N GLY A 158 12.69 -2.56 -3.81
CA GLY A 158 13.68 -2.82 -4.86
C GLY A 158 14.50 -1.58 -5.17
N SER A 159 15.61 -1.76 -5.91
CA SER A 159 16.40 -0.64 -6.42
C SER A 159 15.61 0.27 -7.37
N ASP A 160 14.55 -0.26 -7.94
CA ASP A 160 13.64 0.38 -8.88
C ASP A 160 12.24 -0.25 -8.77
N ARG A 161 11.26 0.35 -9.46
CA ARG A 161 9.86 -0.07 -9.47
C ARG A 161 9.68 -1.52 -9.93
N ASP A 162 10.33 -1.91 -11.02
CA ASP A 162 10.16 -3.25 -11.57
C ASP A 162 10.77 -4.33 -10.67
N ARG A 163 11.88 -4.02 -10.00
CA ARG A 163 12.45 -4.94 -9.02
C ARG A 163 11.57 -5.10 -7.78
N ALA A 164 10.97 -4.01 -7.28
CA ALA A 164 9.99 -4.08 -6.18
C ALA A 164 8.78 -4.93 -6.59
N ARG A 165 8.21 -4.69 -7.78
CA ARG A 165 7.09 -5.45 -8.35
C ARG A 165 7.40 -6.95 -8.44
N ARG A 166 8.54 -7.32 -9.04
CA ARG A 166 8.93 -8.74 -9.19
C ARG A 166 9.13 -9.43 -7.84
N ARG A 167 9.72 -8.76 -6.85
CA ARG A 167 9.87 -9.30 -5.49
C ARG A 167 8.52 -9.52 -4.83
N LEU A 168 7.60 -8.57 -5.00
CA LEU A 168 6.24 -8.68 -4.48
C LEU A 168 5.50 -9.86 -5.11
N CYS A 169 5.55 -10.02 -6.44
CA CYS A 169 5.00 -11.19 -7.14
C CYS A 169 5.59 -12.51 -6.62
N GLN A 170 6.91 -12.54 -6.37
CA GLN A 170 7.55 -13.73 -5.79
C GLN A 170 7.03 -14.02 -4.39
N GLY A 171 6.88 -13.00 -3.54
CA GLY A 171 6.30 -13.12 -2.21
C GLY A 171 4.88 -13.65 -2.25
N LEU A 172 4.01 -13.11 -3.13
CA LEU A 172 2.65 -13.60 -3.32
C LEU A 172 2.62 -15.07 -3.72
N ARG A 173 3.49 -15.51 -4.64
CA ARG A 173 3.57 -16.92 -5.05
C ARG A 173 4.03 -17.85 -3.94
N GLN A 174 4.73 -17.35 -2.94
CA GLN A 174 5.15 -18.13 -1.77
C GLN A 174 4.09 -18.14 -0.65
N THR A 175 3.17 -17.18 -0.66
CA THR A 175 2.07 -17.12 0.32
C THR A 175 1.10 -18.28 0.12
N ARG A 176 0.69 -18.92 1.22
CA ARG A 176 -0.32 -20.00 1.20
C ARG A 176 -1.35 -19.75 2.29
N LEU A 177 -2.56 -19.48 1.87
CA LEU A 177 -3.73 -19.34 2.73
C LEU A 177 -4.77 -20.37 2.33
N THR A 178 -5.34 -21.09 3.29
CA THR A 178 -6.46 -21.99 3.06
C THR A 178 -7.47 -21.88 4.20
N GLY A 179 -8.70 -22.28 3.93
CA GLY A 179 -9.82 -22.15 4.87
C GLY A 179 -10.71 -20.94 4.62
N ILE A 180 -10.23 -20.00 3.81
CA ILE A 180 -10.98 -18.82 3.34
C ILE A 180 -10.78 -18.63 1.83
N ARG A 181 -11.64 -17.85 1.20
CA ARG A 181 -11.35 -17.26 -0.12
C ARG A 181 -10.50 -16.00 0.09
N HIS A 182 -9.63 -15.68 -0.85
CA HIS A 182 -8.73 -14.55 -0.76
C HIS A 182 -8.42 -13.95 -2.14
N ASN A 183 -7.95 -12.72 -2.15
CA ASN A 183 -7.66 -11.96 -3.38
C ASN A 183 -6.23 -12.14 -3.95
N LEU A 184 -5.39 -13.04 -3.41
CA LEU A 184 -3.97 -13.13 -3.77
C LEU A 184 -3.72 -13.39 -5.25
N ASP A 185 -4.49 -14.30 -5.87
CA ASP A 185 -4.34 -14.61 -7.31
C ASP A 185 -4.78 -13.43 -8.19
N PHE A 186 -5.79 -12.68 -7.76
CA PHE A 186 -6.20 -11.44 -8.42
C PHE A 186 -5.09 -10.38 -8.34
N LEU A 187 -4.52 -10.14 -7.16
CA LEU A 187 -3.40 -9.22 -6.97
C LEU A 187 -2.20 -9.59 -7.85
N LEU A 188 -1.89 -10.89 -7.94
CA LEU A 188 -0.79 -11.38 -8.78
C LEU A 188 -1.04 -11.11 -10.25
N ARG A 189 -2.26 -11.37 -10.76
CA ARG A 189 -2.63 -11.06 -12.15
C ARG A 189 -2.49 -9.56 -12.46
N VAL A 190 -2.97 -8.69 -11.56
CA VAL A 190 -2.84 -7.24 -11.74
C VAL A 190 -1.37 -6.83 -11.80
N LEU A 191 -0.56 -7.26 -10.82
CA LEU A 191 0.87 -6.93 -10.77
C LEU A 191 1.67 -7.43 -11.99
N GLU A 192 1.24 -8.53 -12.60
CA GLU A 192 1.91 -9.14 -13.76
C GLU A 192 1.38 -8.65 -15.10
N SER A 193 0.27 -7.94 -15.10
CA SER A 193 -0.30 -7.37 -16.32
C SER A 193 0.65 -6.36 -16.97
N GLU A 194 0.60 -6.30 -18.30
CA GLU A 194 1.41 -5.36 -19.07
C GLU A 194 1.14 -3.90 -18.70
N PRO A 195 -0.14 -3.42 -18.62
CA PRO A 195 -0.42 -2.03 -18.26
C PRO A 195 0.09 -1.69 -16.86
N PHE A 196 -0.03 -2.58 -15.87
CA PHE A 196 0.52 -2.33 -14.54
C PHE A 196 2.05 -2.28 -14.57
N ALA A 197 2.70 -3.21 -15.28
CA ALA A 197 4.16 -3.24 -15.41
C ALA A 197 4.69 -1.97 -16.12
N ALA A 198 3.98 -1.49 -17.14
CA ALA A 198 4.29 -0.26 -17.88
C ALA A 198 3.94 1.04 -17.12
N ALA A 199 3.34 0.94 -15.93
CA ALA A 199 2.81 2.07 -15.17
C ALA A 199 1.72 2.89 -15.90
N GLU A 200 0.96 2.24 -16.76
CA GLU A 200 -0.23 2.81 -17.42
C GLU A 200 -1.43 2.73 -16.47
N LEU A 201 -1.38 3.57 -15.43
CA LEU A 201 -2.31 3.51 -14.30
C LEU A 201 -3.30 4.67 -14.35
N ASP A 202 -4.58 4.33 -14.44
CA ASP A 202 -5.68 5.28 -14.23
C ASP A 202 -6.84 4.61 -13.47
N THR A 203 -7.84 5.40 -13.12
CA THR A 203 -9.02 4.91 -12.38
C THR A 203 -9.86 3.87 -13.15
N ARG A 204 -9.61 3.67 -14.44
CA ARG A 204 -10.34 2.74 -15.32
C ARG A 204 -9.54 1.49 -15.64
N LEU A 205 -8.37 1.28 -15.03
CA LEU A 205 -7.51 0.13 -15.34
C LEU A 205 -8.29 -1.20 -15.38
N LEU A 206 -9.10 -1.49 -14.37
CA LEU A 206 -9.88 -2.72 -14.30
C LEU A 206 -11.11 -2.74 -15.24
N GLU A 207 -11.61 -1.58 -15.65
CA GLU A 207 -12.68 -1.49 -16.65
C GLU A 207 -12.14 -1.75 -18.05
N LEU A 208 -10.95 -1.21 -18.36
CA LEU A 208 -10.28 -1.40 -19.65
C LEU A 208 -9.68 -2.80 -19.80
N HIS A 209 -9.37 -3.46 -18.69
CA HIS A 209 -8.75 -4.78 -18.62
C HIS A 209 -9.62 -5.73 -17.77
N ALA A 210 -10.87 -5.93 -18.20
CA ALA A 210 -11.87 -6.75 -17.49
C ALA A 210 -11.41 -8.21 -17.30
N GLU A 211 -10.53 -8.70 -18.18
CA GLU A 211 -9.91 -10.04 -18.08
C GLU A 211 -9.12 -10.23 -16.77
N LEU A 212 -8.65 -9.16 -16.14
CA LEU A 212 -7.97 -9.23 -14.85
C LEU A 212 -8.92 -9.64 -13.71
N LEU A 213 -10.22 -9.42 -13.87
CA LEU A 213 -11.26 -9.80 -12.91
C LEU A 213 -11.72 -11.26 -13.09
N GLU A 214 -11.41 -11.89 -14.22
CA GLU A 214 -11.79 -13.29 -14.48
C GLU A 214 -11.03 -14.22 -13.53
N VAL A 215 -11.76 -15.10 -12.86
CA VAL A 215 -11.19 -16.15 -11.99
C VAL A 215 -11.16 -17.43 -12.82
N PRO A 216 -9.97 -18.05 -13.00
CA PRO A 216 -9.85 -19.31 -13.75
C PRO A 216 -10.52 -20.48 -13.03
#